data_0c4d2d24fac8820fbae0a912bb26bd55
#
_entry.id   0c4d2d24fac8820fbae0a912bb26bd55
#
_cell.length_a   1.000
_cell.length_b   1.000
_cell.length_c   1.000
_cell.angle_alpha   90.00
_cell.angle_beta   90.00
_cell.angle_gamma   90.00
#
_symmetry.space_group_name_H-M   'P 1'
#
loop_
_entity.id
_entity.type
_entity.pdbx_description
1 polymer ?
#
loop_
_entity_poly.entity_id
_entity_poly.type
_entity_poly.pdbx_seq_one_letter_code
_entity_poly.pdbx_strand_id
1 'polypeptide(L)'
;MLTRNNYLRALVFGVAVVGAVAAAPASAKVEGDTITLGSAISFTGKYSTNGIHAKNGYNLGVKKINEMGGVNVGGKAYKLKIIYYDDESTPLRTSQLAERLIKQDGVKFILGPYSSATTKAIAPVTEKYKIPMVEAEGASRSLFTQGYKYLFAVLSTSEQYLASSIALAAEIAKKNGKKPSDVKVAMAFENDPFSLDVRAGVVDDTKKYSMKIVIDDKLPRDLSDMAATLTKVKALKPDLLVVSGHSKGAATAARQIKEMK
;
A
#
# COMPACT_ATOMS: atom_id res chain seq x y z
N MET A 1 -39.96 16.24 79.20
CA MET A 1 -39.54 17.58 78.71
C MET A 1 -38.76 17.41 77.46
N LEU A 2 -39.30 17.89 76.38
CA LEU A 2 -38.85 17.69 74.97
C LEU A 2 -38.10 18.89 74.51
N THR A 3 -36.98 18.68 73.86
CA THR A 3 -36.39 19.67 72.96
C THR A 3 -36.05 19.04 71.62
N ARG A 4 -36.72 19.52 70.59
CA ARG A 4 -36.57 19.18 69.19
C ARG A 4 -35.35 19.92 68.63
N ASN A 5 -34.37 19.24 68.07
CA ASN A 5 -33.35 19.85 67.27
C ASN A 5 -33.63 19.63 65.77
N ASN A 6 -33.85 20.72 65.08
CA ASN A 6 -34.00 20.79 63.62
C ASN A 6 -32.59 20.82 62.97
N TYR A 7 -32.27 19.82 62.19
CA TYR A 7 -31.11 19.86 61.28
C TYR A 7 -31.56 20.30 59.90
N LEU A 8 -31.19 21.52 59.53
CA LEU A 8 -31.22 21.99 58.15
C LEU A 8 -30.18 21.22 57.33
N ARG A 9 -30.61 20.47 56.33
CA ARG A 9 -29.75 19.87 55.29
C ARG A 9 -29.61 20.89 54.16
N ALA A 10 -28.43 21.49 54.03
CA ALA A 10 -28.07 22.28 52.87
C ALA A 10 -27.69 21.31 51.73
N LEU A 11 -28.49 21.29 50.65
CA LEU A 11 -28.16 20.63 49.40
C LEU A 11 -27.22 21.55 48.61
N VAL A 12 -25.95 21.17 48.48
CA VAL A 12 -25.01 21.82 47.58
C VAL A 12 -25.17 21.17 46.20
N PHE A 13 -25.79 21.89 45.26
CA PHE A 13 -25.80 21.52 43.84
C PHE A 13 -24.42 21.85 43.24
N GLY A 14 -23.59 20.83 43.05
CA GLY A 14 -22.37 20.96 42.26
C GLY A 14 -22.72 20.98 40.78
N VAL A 15 -22.62 22.14 40.15
CA VAL A 15 -22.67 22.26 38.66
C VAL A 15 -21.38 21.75 38.11
N ALA A 16 -21.36 20.51 37.59
CA ALA A 16 -20.26 20.00 36.80
C ALA A 16 -20.26 20.68 35.41
N VAL A 17 -19.43 21.67 35.23
CA VAL A 17 -19.13 22.23 33.91
C VAL A 17 -18.33 21.20 33.14
N VAL A 18 -18.97 20.40 32.30
CA VAL A 18 -18.33 19.55 31.31
C VAL A 18 -17.80 20.48 30.21
N GLY A 19 -16.55 20.87 30.34
CA GLY A 19 -15.83 21.60 29.30
C GLY A 19 -15.73 20.69 28.06
N ALA A 20 -16.54 20.95 27.05
CA ALA A 20 -16.34 20.38 25.72
C ALA A 20 -15.01 20.90 25.18
N VAL A 21 -13.97 20.07 25.28
CA VAL A 21 -12.72 20.31 24.55
C VAL A 21 -13.04 20.15 23.08
N ALA A 22 -13.40 21.25 22.43
CA ALA A 22 -13.46 21.31 20.98
C ALA A 22 -12.06 20.97 20.45
N ALA A 23 -11.90 19.78 19.89
CA ALA A 23 -10.68 19.42 19.19
C ALA A 23 -10.51 20.42 18.04
N ALA A 24 -9.54 21.32 18.19
CA ALA A 24 -9.19 22.25 17.13
C ALA A 24 -8.89 21.42 15.86
N PRO A 25 -9.43 21.79 14.70
CA PRO A 25 -9.13 21.08 13.47
C PRO A 25 -7.62 21.12 13.25
N ALA A 26 -7.03 19.95 12.96
CA ALA A 26 -5.59 19.85 12.69
C ALA A 26 -5.28 20.72 11.47
N SER A 27 -4.71 21.90 11.71
CA SER A 27 -4.34 22.83 10.64
C SER A 27 -3.19 22.24 9.83
N ALA A 28 -3.34 22.20 8.50
CA ALA A 28 -2.26 21.80 7.60
C ALA A 28 -1.06 22.75 7.78
N LYS A 29 0.17 22.24 7.58
CA LYS A 29 1.33 23.11 7.51
C LYS A 29 1.20 24.01 6.28
N VAL A 30 0.86 25.24 6.51
CA VAL A 30 0.72 26.28 5.48
C VAL A 30 1.78 27.34 5.74
N GLU A 31 2.62 27.57 4.75
CA GLU A 31 3.59 28.65 4.75
C GLU A 31 3.19 29.66 3.65
N GLY A 32 2.65 30.80 4.07
CA GLY A 32 2.11 31.79 3.13
C GLY A 32 0.90 31.26 2.37
N ASP A 33 1.08 30.91 1.10
CA ASP A 33 0.09 30.33 0.19
C ASP A 33 0.43 28.88 -0.25
N THR A 34 1.28 28.18 0.52
CA THR A 34 1.76 26.84 0.17
C THR A 34 1.38 25.81 1.22
N ILE A 35 0.69 24.72 0.80
CA ILE A 35 0.42 23.53 1.60
C ILE A 35 1.56 22.52 1.38
N THR A 36 2.15 22.05 2.47
CA THR A 36 3.24 21.07 2.43
C THR A 36 2.71 19.67 2.66
N LEU A 37 2.97 18.76 1.72
CA LEU A 37 2.75 17.32 1.80
C LEU A 37 4.04 16.63 2.25
N GLY A 38 3.95 15.42 2.78
CA GLY A 38 5.11 14.60 3.13
C GLY A 38 5.11 13.26 2.40
N SER A 39 6.29 12.72 2.09
CA SER A 39 6.43 11.36 1.60
C SER A 39 7.75 10.74 2.05
N ALA A 40 7.68 9.61 2.75
CA ALA A 40 8.82 8.73 2.99
C ALA A 40 8.79 7.65 1.92
N ILE A 41 9.76 7.65 1.00
CA ILE A 41 9.73 6.80 -0.20
C ILE A 41 11.13 6.31 -0.56
N SER A 42 11.23 5.14 -1.19
CA SER A 42 12.51 4.49 -1.47
C SER A 42 13.26 5.15 -2.62
N PHE A 43 14.32 5.89 -2.33
CA PHE A 43 15.27 6.38 -3.35
C PHE A 43 16.47 5.45 -3.48
N THR A 44 16.77 4.66 -2.45
CA THR A 44 17.81 3.66 -2.42
C THR A 44 17.25 2.29 -2.01
N GLY A 45 18.09 1.24 -2.09
CA GLY A 45 17.74 -0.11 -1.74
C GLY A 45 16.93 -0.86 -2.81
N LYS A 46 16.24 -1.92 -2.38
CA LYS A 46 15.51 -2.86 -3.24
C LYS A 46 14.47 -2.18 -4.13
N TYR A 47 13.79 -1.17 -3.61
CA TYR A 47 12.65 -0.52 -4.24
C TYR A 47 12.99 0.79 -4.96
N SER A 48 14.29 1.13 -5.08
CA SER A 48 14.73 2.43 -5.59
C SER A 48 14.16 2.78 -6.97
N THR A 49 14.18 1.85 -7.91
CA THR A 49 13.62 2.07 -9.26
C THR A 49 12.16 2.50 -9.19
N ASN A 50 11.35 1.76 -8.45
CA ASN A 50 9.91 2.03 -8.32
C ASN A 50 9.63 3.29 -7.49
N GLY A 51 10.37 3.50 -6.41
CA GLY A 51 10.25 4.70 -5.58
C GLY A 51 10.58 5.98 -6.34
N ILE A 52 11.58 5.95 -7.23
CA ILE A 52 11.90 7.07 -8.12
C ILE A 52 10.75 7.33 -9.12
N HIS A 53 10.15 6.27 -9.68
CA HIS A 53 8.99 6.43 -10.56
C HIS A 53 7.78 7.03 -9.83
N ALA A 54 7.48 6.56 -8.63
CA ALA A 54 6.42 7.12 -7.80
C ALA A 54 6.67 8.61 -7.46
N LYS A 55 7.90 8.97 -7.07
CA LYS A 55 8.30 10.37 -6.88
C LYS A 55 8.06 11.22 -8.13
N ASN A 56 8.43 10.71 -9.31
CA ASN A 56 8.23 11.42 -10.56
C ASN A 56 6.72 11.65 -10.83
N GLY A 57 5.89 10.65 -10.55
CA GLY A 57 4.43 10.77 -10.62
C GLY A 57 3.87 11.82 -9.66
N TYR A 58 4.28 11.80 -8.39
CA TYR A 58 3.88 12.80 -7.39
C TYR A 58 4.31 14.21 -7.78
N ASN A 59 5.56 14.37 -8.27
CA ASN A 59 6.06 15.67 -8.73
C ASN A 59 5.28 16.18 -9.94
N LEU A 60 4.94 15.30 -10.89
CA LEU A 60 4.12 15.67 -12.06
C LEU A 60 2.73 16.11 -11.62
N GLY A 61 2.09 15.39 -10.70
CA GLY A 61 0.78 15.73 -10.15
C GLY A 61 0.79 17.09 -9.47
N VAL A 62 1.75 17.34 -8.58
CA VAL A 62 1.92 18.63 -7.90
C VAL A 62 2.19 19.76 -8.91
N LYS A 63 3.07 19.52 -9.88
CA LYS A 63 3.33 20.50 -10.96
C LYS A 63 2.04 20.88 -11.68
N LYS A 64 1.25 19.90 -12.12
CA LYS A 64 -0.01 20.14 -12.84
C LYS A 64 -1.03 20.90 -11.99
N ILE A 65 -1.22 20.52 -10.74
CA ILE A 65 -2.12 21.22 -9.82
C ILE A 65 -1.65 22.67 -9.65
N ASN A 66 -0.36 22.90 -9.48
CA ASN A 66 0.19 24.24 -9.33
C ASN A 66 0.07 25.12 -10.59
N GLU A 67 0.24 24.53 -11.78
CA GLU A 67 0.01 25.19 -13.08
C GLU A 67 -1.46 25.63 -13.25
N MET A 68 -2.40 24.80 -12.75
CA MET A 68 -3.84 25.09 -12.78
C MET A 68 -4.29 26.11 -11.73
N GLY A 69 -3.38 26.74 -11.00
CA GLY A 69 -3.69 27.74 -9.97
C GLY A 69 -3.56 27.22 -8.53
N GLY A 70 -3.33 25.93 -8.32
CA GLY A 70 -3.24 25.30 -7.00
C GLY A 70 -4.58 24.74 -6.51
N VAL A 71 -4.68 24.47 -5.21
CA VAL A 71 -5.87 23.94 -4.54
C VAL A 71 -6.65 25.08 -3.89
N ASN A 72 -7.94 25.20 -4.19
CA ASN A 72 -8.79 26.20 -3.54
C ASN A 72 -9.29 25.67 -2.19
N VAL A 73 -9.00 26.41 -1.14
CA VAL A 73 -9.47 26.12 0.21
C VAL A 73 -10.11 27.37 0.79
N GLY A 74 -11.41 27.36 1.01
CA GLY A 74 -12.15 28.50 1.55
C GLY A 74 -12.06 29.77 0.70
N GLY A 75 -11.98 29.65 -0.62
CA GLY A 75 -11.89 30.77 -1.56
C GLY A 75 -10.45 31.27 -1.80
N LYS A 76 -9.45 30.72 -1.10
CA LYS A 76 -8.02 31.06 -1.32
C LYS A 76 -7.30 29.91 -2.04
N ALA A 77 -6.52 30.26 -3.06
CA ALA A 77 -5.69 29.30 -3.81
C ALA A 77 -4.36 29.04 -3.07
N TYR A 78 -3.99 27.76 -2.97
CA TYR A 78 -2.75 27.32 -2.37
C TYR A 78 -1.94 26.47 -3.34
N LYS A 79 -0.64 26.74 -3.43
CA LYS A 79 0.31 25.87 -4.11
C LYS A 79 0.64 24.66 -3.25
N LEU A 80 1.06 23.56 -3.88
CA LEU A 80 1.50 22.36 -3.19
C LEU A 80 3.03 22.24 -3.29
N LYS A 81 3.67 21.71 -2.24
CA LYS A 81 5.06 21.23 -2.25
C LYS A 81 5.13 19.90 -1.52
N ILE A 82 6.17 19.09 -1.78
CA ILE A 82 6.39 17.81 -1.11
C ILE A 82 7.75 17.82 -0.41
N ILE A 83 7.78 17.39 0.85
CA ILE A 83 9.00 17.01 1.55
C ILE A 83 9.19 15.51 1.38
N TYR A 84 10.36 15.11 0.88
CA TYR A 84 10.72 13.72 0.68
C TYR A 84 11.81 13.28 1.64
N TYR A 85 11.70 12.04 2.13
CA TYR A 85 12.76 11.34 2.82
C TYR A 85 12.98 9.96 2.21
N ASP A 86 14.24 9.54 2.10
CA ASP A 86 14.60 8.20 1.65
C ASP A 86 14.40 7.18 2.77
N ASP A 87 13.51 6.22 2.56
CA ASP A 87 13.24 5.15 3.50
C ASP A 87 14.17 3.93 3.32
N GLU A 88 15.09 4.01 2.35
CA GLU A 88 16.09 2.96 2.06
C GLU A 88 15.44 1.59 1.82
N SER A 89 14.20 1.56 1.36
CA SER A 89 13.40 0.34 1.16
C SER A 89 13.16 -0.46 2.45
N THR A 90 13.21 0.19 3.60
CA THR A 90 13.12 -0.45 4.93
C THR A 90 11.83 -0.05 5.64
N PRO A 91 10.91 -0.99 5.92
CA PRO A 91 9.62 -0.68 6.58
C PRO A 91 9.76 0.07 7.91
N LEU A 92 10.75 -0.30 8.74
CA LEU A 92 11.01 0.40 10.02
C LEU A 92 11.36 1.87 9.78
N ARG A 93 12.26 2.14 8.82
CA ARG A 93 12.67 3.51 8.51
C ARG A 93 11.50 4.31 7.92
N THR A 94 10.67 3.71 7.07
CA THR A 94 9.46 4.36 6.53
C THR A 94 8.57 4.88 7.68
N SER A 95 8.31 4.06 8.70
CA SER A 95 7.48 4.47 9.84
C SER A 95 8.12 5.58 10.68
N GLN A 96 9.44 5.51 10.92
CA GLN A 96 10.18 6.54 11.65
C GLN A 96 10.17 7.89 10.91
N LEU A 97 10.34 7.86 9.58
CA LEU A 97 10.31 9.06 8.75
C LEU A 97 8.90 9.65 8.65
N ALA A 98 7.86 8.82 8.68
CA ALA A 98 6.49 9.33 8.78
C ALA A 98 6.25 10.07 10.10
N GLU A 99 6.72 9.55 11.23
CA GLU A 99 6.66 10.28 12.51
C GLU A 99 7.43 11.60 12.44
N ARG A 100 8.60 11.62 11.82
CA ARG A 100 9.39 12.85 11.60
C ARG A 100 8.60 13.85 10.77
N LEU A 101 8.08 13.47 9.61
CA LEU A 101 7.26 14.33 8.75
C LEU A 101 6.09 14.96 9.52
N ILE A 102 5.43 14.17 10.37
CA ILE A 102 4.27 14.64 11.16
C ILE A 102 4.70 15.54 12.31
N LYS A 103 5.69 15.12 13.12
CA LYS A 103 6.03 15.79 14.39
C LYS A 103 7.02 16.92 14.24
N GLN A 104 8.00 16.79 13.34
CA GLN A 104 9.06 17.77 13.16
C GLN A 104 8.77 18.71 12.00
N ASP A 105 8.35 18.17 10.85
CA ASP A 105 8.05 18.97 9.67
C ASP A 105 6.61 19.49 9.65
N GLY A 106 5.74 19.00 10.54
CA GLY A 106 4.37 19.48 10.74
C GLY A 106 3.42 19.21 9.58
N VAL A 107 3.72 18.22 8.70
CA VAL A 107 2.83 17.88 7.58
C VAL A 107 1.53 17.27 8.10
N LYS A 108 0.42 17.52 7.38
CA LYS A 108 -0.91 17.01 7.70
C LYS A 108 -1.49 16.12 6.60
N PHE A 109 -0.74 15.87 5.55
CA PHE A 109 -1.10 14.99 4.45
C PHE A 109 0.14 14.22 4.01
N ILE A 110 -0.01 12.91 3.84
CA ILE A 110 1.08 12.03 3.39
C ILE A 110 0.71 11.40 2.05
N LEU A 111 1.66 11.45 1.12
CA LEU A 111 1.67 10.60 -0.06
C LEU A 111 2.38 9.30 0.30
N GLY A 112 1.76 8.18 0.00
CA GLY A 112 2.20 6.88 0.43
C GLY A 112 3.58 6.48 -0.11
N PRO A 113 4.27 5.53 0.57
CA PRO A 113 5.54 4.97 0.11
C PRO A 113 5.33 4.00 -1.05
N TYR A 114 6.42 3.56 -1.67
CA TYR A 114 6.37 2.40 -2.56
C TYR A 114 6.37 1.09 -1.75
N SER A 115 5.56 0.14 -2.19
CA SER A 115 5.33 -1.22 -1.73
C SER A 115 4.32 -1.39 -0.59
N SER A 116 3.62 -2.51 -0.62
CA SER A 116 2.69 -2.90 0.45
C SER A 116 3.38 -3.12 1.81
N ALA A 117 4.66 -3.53 1.82
CA ALA A 117 5.40 -3.76 3.06
C ALA A 117 5.69 -2.44 3.80
N THR A 118 6.09 -1.40 3.09
CA THR A 118 6.33 -0.05 3.63
C THR A 118 5.02 0.65 3.98
N THR A 119 3.99 0.50 3.15
CA THR A 119 2.63 1.00 3.45
C THR A 119 2.07 0.37 4.72
N LYS A 120 2.27 -0.94 4.93
CA LYS A 120 1.87 -1.63 6.15
C LYS A 120 2.57 -1.07 7.39
N ALA A 121 3.81 -0.60 7.26
CA ALA A 121 4.55 -0.03 8.37
C ALA A 121 4.14 1.42 8.68
N ILE A 122 3.79 2.21 7.67
CA ILE A 122 3.43 3.63 7.87
C ILE A 122 1.94 3.83 8.24
N ALA A 123 1.04 2.94 7.80
CA ALA A 123 -0.39 3.08 8.04
C ALA A 123 -0.78 3.22 9.53
N PRO A 124 -0.22 2.42 10.49
CA PRO A 124 -0.48 2.63 11.91
C PRO A 124 -0.02 4.00 12.43
N VAL A 125 1.03 4.58 11.85
CA VAL A 125 1.55 5.89 12.23
C VAL A 125 0.56 6.98 11.80
N THR A 126 0.14 6.97 10.54
CA THR A 126 -0.84 7.93 10.02
C THR A 126 -2.19 7.81 10.72
N GLU A 127 -2.63 6.58 11.04
CA GLU A 127 -3.83 6.32 11.82
C GLU A 127 -3.73 6.92 13.23
N LYS A 128 -2.62 6.66 13.97
CA LYS A 128 -2.35 7.19 15.32
C LYS A 128 -2.45 8.71 15.37
N TYR A 129 -1.88 9.38 14.38
CA TYR A 129 -1.85 10.84 14.31
C TYR A 129 -3.04 11.45 13.57
N LYS A 130 -3.96 10.64 13.07
CA LYS A 130 -5.13 11.06 12.27
C LYS A 130 -4.72 11.90 11.05
N ILE A 131 -3.66 11.48 10.38
CA ILE A 131 -3.12 12.13 9.19
C ILE A 131 -3.58 11.35 7.95
N PRO A 132 -4.34 11.94 7.04
CA PRO A 132 -4.71 11.28 5.79
C PRO A 132 -3.47 10.91 4.98
N MET A 133 -3.40 9.65 4.57
CA MET A 133 -2.42 9.12 3.64
C MET A 133 -3.12 8.66 2.37
N VAL A 134 -2.72 9.20 1.23
CA VAL A 134 -3.15 8.74 -0.08
C VAL A 134 -2.09 7.78 -0.62
N GLU A 135 -2.49 6.55 -0.86
CA GLU A 135 -1.63 5.46 -1.31
C GLU A 135 -1.90 5.15 -2.78
N ALA A 136 -0.85 5.08 -3.58
CA ALA A 136 -0.91 4.76 -5.01
C ALA A 136 -0.03 3.55 -5.39
N GLU A 137 0.71 2.96 -4.42
CA GLU A 137 1.76 1.97 -4.69
C GLU A 137 1.66 0.73 -3.77
N GLY A 138 0.94 0.81 -2.67
CA GLY A 138 0.71 -0.30 -1.73
C GLY A 138 -0.59 -1.03 -2.05
N ALA A 139 -0.53 -2.04 -2.90
CA ALA A 139 -1.70 -2.68 -3.49
C ALA A 139 -2.26 -3.89 -2.71
N SER A 140 -1.59 -4.34 -1.64
CA SER A 140 -2.08 -5.52 -0.89
C SER A 140 -3.45 -5.26 -0.27
N ARG A 141 -4.42 -6.13 -0.58
CA ARG A 141 -5.78 -6.07 -0.02
C ARG A 141 -5.77 -6.05 1.52
N SER A 142 -4.82 -6.74 2.13
CA SER A 142 -4.69 -6.79 3.59
C SER A 142 -4.47 -5.42 4.24
N LEU A 143 -4.02 -4.40 3.50
CA LEU A 143 -3.90 -3.02 3.99
C LEU A 143 -5.27 -2.39 4.25
N PHE A 144 -6.26 -2.73 3.43
CA PHE A 144 -7.59 -2.11 3.43
C PHE A 144 -8.64 -2.90 4.23
N THR A 145 -8.24 -4.00 4.87
CA THR A 145 -9.10 -4.81 5.75
C THR A 145 -8.79 -4.62 7.23
N GLN A 146 -7.86 -3.72 7.59
CA GLN A 146 -7.46 -3.45 8.98
C GLN A 146 -8.38 -2.43 9.69
N GLY A 147 -9.30 -1.81 8.97
CA GLY A 147 -10.21 -0.79 9.52
C GLY A 147 -9.57 0.59 9.70
N TYR A 148 -8.45 0.88 9.03
CA TYR A 148 -7.85 2.21 9.02
C TYR A 148 -8.81 3.25 8.43
N LYS A 149 -8.91 4.41 9.08
CA LYS A 149 -9.76 5.53 8.67
C LYS A 149 -9.01 6.61 7.90
N TYR A 150 -7.69 6.59 7.99
CA TYR A 150 -6.81 7.62 7.41
C TYR A 150 -5.93 7.07 6.27
N LEU A 151 -6.19 5.84 5.81
CA LEU A 151 -5.56 5.24 4.64
C LEU A 151 -6.55 5.23 3.47
N PHE A 152 -6.20 5.89 2.38
CA PHE A 152 -6.99 5.99 1.15
C PHE A 152 -6.15 5.48 -0.02
N ALA A 153 -6.74 4.66 -0.91
CA ALA A 153 -6.06 4.12 -2.07
C ALA A 153 -6.67 4.60 -3.38
N VAL A 154 -5.81 4.85 -4.37
CA VAL A 154 -6.19 5.22 -5.74
C VAL A 154 -5.70 4.19 -6.76
N LEU A 155 -5.74 2.91 -6.38
CA LEU A 155 -5.30 1.76 -7.18
C LEU A 155 -6.22 0.56 -6.95
N SER A 156 -6.20 -0.43 -7.87
CA SER A 156 -6.81 -1.73 -7.64
C SER A 156 -5.97 -2.58 -6.69
N THR A 157 -6.61 -3.47 -5.95
CA THR A 157 -5.90 -4.38 -5.04
C THR A 157 -5.22 -5.53 -5.80
N SER A 158 -4.09 -5.99 -5.27
CA SER A 158 -3.12 -6.81 -6.00
C SER A 158 -3.61 -8.21 -6.34
N GLU A 159 -4.61 -8.75 -5.67
CA GLU A 159 -5.23 -10.03 -6.03
C GLU A 159 -5.87 -10.01 -7.43
N GLN A 160 -6.14 -8.83 -8.00
CA GLN A 160 -6.74 -8.70 -9.33
C GLN A 160 -5.72 -8.66 -10.48
N TYR A 161 -4.42 -8.50 -10.16
CA TYR A 161 -3.40 -8.13 -11.15
C TYR A 161 -3.16 -9.18 -12.24
N LEU A 162 -3.32 -10.46 -11.94
CA LEU A 162 -3.10 -11.54 -12.90
C LEU A 162 -4.40 -12.24 -13.37
N ALA A 163 -5.57 -11.70 -12.99
CA ALA A 163 -6.86 -12.29 -13.37
C ALA A 163 -7.02 -12.41 -14.89
N SER A 164 -6.65 -11.38 -15.65
CA SER A 164 -6.71 -11.40 -17.11
C SER A 164 -5.71 -12.41 -17.72
N SER A 165 -4.57 -12.65 -17.09
CA SER A 165 -3.61 -13.66 -17.57
C SER A 165 -4.16 -15.08 -17.44
N ILE A 166 -4.85 -15.35 -16.33
CA ILE A 166 -5.51 -16.66 -16.13
C ILE A 166 -6.69 -16.83 -17.09
N ALA A 167 -7.51 -15.78 -17.29
CA ALA A 167 -8.59 -15.81 -18.26
C ALA A 167 -8.07 -16.04 -19.69
N LEU A 168 -7.00 -15.35 -20.09
CA LEU A 168 -6.36 -15.53 -21.39
C LEU A 168 -5.85 -16.96 -21.59
N ALA A 169 -5.25 -17.57 -20.55
CA ALA A 169 -4.81 -18.97 -20.63
C ALA A 169 -5.99 -19.93 -20.87
N ALA A 170 -7.15 -19.66 -20.24
CA ALA A 170 -8.37 -20.44 -20.49
C ALA A 170 -8.87 -20.28 -21.93
N GLU A 171 -8.84 -19.08 -22.48
CA GLU A 171 -9.23 -18.81 -23.87
C GLU A 171 -8.29 -19.50 -24.88
N ILE A 172 -6.98 -19.41 -24.65
CA ILE A 172 -5.97 -20.06 -25.50
C ILE A 172 -6.17 -21.59 -25.48
N ALA A 173 -6.42 -22.19 -24.32
CA ALA A 173 -6.72 -23.59 -24.22
C ALA A 173 -7.93 -23.97 -25.09
N LYS A 174 -9.05 -23.25 -24.97
CA LYS A 174 -10.26 -23.48 -25.80
C LYS A 174 -9.99 -23.32 -27.28
N LYS A 175 -9.27 -22.30 -27.72
CA LYS A 175 -8.89 -22.11 -29.14
C LYS A 175 -8.06 -23.25 -29.69
N ASN A 176 -7.29 -23.93 -28.84
CA ASN A 176 -6.48 -25.08 -29.18
C ASN A 176 -7.20 -26.43 -28.98
N GLY A 177 -8.53 -26.44 -28.80
CA GLY A 177 -9.33 -27.64 -28.61
C GLY A 177 -9.16 -28.33 -27.25
N LYS A 178 -8.52 -27.68 -26.28
CA LYS A 178 -8.32 -28.17 -24.90
C LYS A 178 -9.39 -27.60 -23.96
N LYS A 179 -9.64 -28.30 -22.86
CA LYS A 179 -10.47 -27.78 -21.78
C LYS A 179 -9.59 -26.88 -20.88
N PRO A 180 -10.09 -25.76 -20.33
CA PRO A 180 -9.35 -25.00 -19.35
C PRO A 180 -8.84 -25.81 -18.15
N SER A 181 -9.58 -26.85 -17.74
CA SER A 181 -9.19 -27.81 -16.69
C SER A 181 -7.92 -28.64 -17.01
N ASP A 182 -7.49 -28.69 -18.26
CA ASP A 182 -6.27 -29.39 -18.66
C ASP A 182 -5.02 -28.47 -18.50
N VAL A 183 -5.21 -27.17 -18.32
CA VAL A 183 -4.13 -26.19 -18.17
C VAL A 183 -3.40 -26.41 -16.86
N LYS A 184 -2.08 -26.60 -16.95
CA LYS A 184 -1.16 -26.69 -15.82
C LYS A 184 -0.53 -25.32 -15.58
N VAL A 185 -0.69 -24.79 -14.37
CA VAL A 185 -0.17 -23.49 -13.95
C VAL A 185 0.99 -23.68 -12.99
N ALA A 186 2.12 -23.03 -13.29
CA ALA A 186 3.23 -22.87 -12.37
C ALA A 186 3.19 -21.44 -11.79
N MET A 187 3.44 -21.31 -10.51
CA MET A 187 3.45 -20.05 -9.78
C MET A 187 4.74 -19.88 -9.01
N ALA A 188 5.32 -18.68 -9.06
CA ALA A 188 6.50 -18.31 -8.30
C ALA A 188 6.34 -16.86 -7.79
N PHE A 189 6.25 -16.66 -6.48
CA PHE A 189 5.93 -15.40 -5.84
C PHE A 189 6.95 -15.01 -4.78
N GLU A 190 7.40 -13.75 -4.78
CA GLU A 190 8.20 -13.23 -3.67
C GLU A 190 7.42 -13.31 -2.35
N ASN A 191 8.14 -13.59 -1.25
CA ASN A 191 7.53 -13.69 0.09
C ASN A 191 7.33 -12.31 0.72
N ASP A 192 6.45 -11.51 0.14
CA ASP A 192 6.06 -10.18 0.65
C ASP A 192 4.54 -9.98 0.53
N PRO A 193 3.96 -8.99 1.25
CA PRO A 193 2.51 -8.81 1.29
C PRO A 193 1.86 -8.61 -0.08
N PHE A 194 2.52 -7.88 -1.00
CA PHE A 194 2.00 -7.65 -2.34
C PHE A 194 1.93 -8.95 -3.14
N SER A 195 3.06 -9.66 -3.25
CA SER A 195 3.15 -10.87 -4.07
C SER A 195 2.29 -12.02 -3.52
N LEU A 196 2.14 -12.11 -2.20
CA LEU A 196 1.26 -13.11 -1.58
C LEU A 196 -0.22 -12.85 -1.86
N ASP A 197 -0.64 -11.59 -1.97
CA ASP A 197 -2.01 -11.26 -2.40
C ASP A 197 -2.21 -11.55 -3.89
N VAL A 198 -1.24 -11.21 -4.76
CA VAL A 198 -1.29 -11.62 -6.18
C VAL A 198 -1.44 -13.12 -6.30
N ARG A 199 -0.67 -13.89 -5.51
CA ARG A 199 -0.78 -15.34 -5.46
C ARG A 199 -2.19 -15.80 -5.06
N ALA A 200 -2.77 -15.20 -4.02
CA ALA A 200 -4.11 -15.55 -3.59
C ALA A 200 -5.14 -15.35 -4.72
N GLY A 201 -5.05 -14.25 -5.45
CA GLY A 201 -5.88 -13.98 -6.62
C GLY A 201 -5.70 -15.04 -7.73
N VAL A 202 -4.46 -15.40 -8.03
CA VAL A 202 -4.18 -16.49 -9.03
C VAL A 202 -4.77 -17.81 -8.59
N VAL A 203 -4.67 -18.17 -7.31
CA VAL A 203 -5.28 -19.39 -6.77
C VAL A 203 -6.81 -19.39 -6.96
N ASP A 204 -7.45 -18.25 -6.67
CA ASP A 204 -8.90 -18.14 -6.81
C ASP A 204 -9.34 -18.11 -8.28
N ASP A 205 -8.59 -17.44 -9.14
CA ASP A 205 -8.89 -17.41 -10.58
C ASP A 205 -8.65 -18.76 -11.25
N THR A 206 -7.62 -19.51 -10.90
CA THR A 206 -7.39 -20.88 -11.41
C THR A 206 -8.52 -21.83 -11.01
N LYS A 207 -9.09 -21.68 -9.81
CA LYS A 207 -10.26 -22.45 -9.38
C LYS A 207 -11.50 -22.20 -10.27
N LYS A 208 -11.75 -20.95 -10.70
CA LYS A 208 -12.88 -20.61 -11.59
C LYS A 208 -12.86 -21.39 -12.89
N TYR A 209 -11.68 -21.73 -13.37
CA TYR A 209 -11.48 -22.48 -14.61
C TYR A 209 -11.11 -23.95 -14.39
N SER A 210 -11.08 -24.42 -13.14
CA SER A 210 -10.65 -25.76 -12.74
C SER A 210 -9.24 -26.13 -13.23
N MET A 211 -8.36 -25.14 -13.40
CA MET A 211 -6.96 -25.33 -13.79
C MET A 211 -6.16 -26.01 -12.69
N LYS A 212 -5.06 -26.67 -13.04
CA LYS A 212 -4.21 -27.42 -12.10
C LYS A 212 -2.96 -26.62 -11.76
N ILE A 213 -2.81 -26.20 -10.51
CA ILE A 213 -1.57 -25.64 -10.01
C ILE A 213 -0.59 -26.79 -9.79
N VAL A 214 0.51 -26.81 -10.54
CA VAL A 214 1.54 -27.88 -10.49
C VAL A 214 2.83 -27.42 -9.80
N ILE A 215 3.06 -26.11 -9.70
CA ILE A 215 4.15 -25.50 -8.94
C ILE A 215 3.57 -24.30 -8.20
N ASP A 216 3.91 -24.18 -6.92
CA ASP A 216 3.53 -23.06 -6.06
C ASP A 216 4.72 -22.68 -5.17
N ASP A 217 5.68 -21.98 -5.77
CA ASP A 217 6.93 -21.64 -5.13
C ASP A 217 6.88 -20.25 -4.49
N LYS A 218 7.26 -20.20 -3.21
CA LYS A 218 7.50 -18.96 -2.48
C LYS A 218 8.99 -18.62 -2.54
N LEU A 219 9.30 -17.53 -3.20
CA LEU A 219 10.66 -17.06 -3.42
C LEU A 219 11.12 -16.11 -2.31
N PRO A 220 12.45 -15.98 -2.07
CA PRO A 220 12.97 -14.95 -1.20
C PRO A 220 12.52 -13.55 -1.61
N ARG A 221 12.45 -12.60 -0.65
CA ARG A 221 12.05 -11.21 -0.92
C ARG A 221 12.95 -10.46 -1.89
N ASP A 222 14.17 -10.89 -2.04
CA ASP A 222 15.19 -10.27 -2.88
C ASP A 222 15.44 -11.05 -4.17
N LEU A 223 14.47 -11.82 -4.62
CA LEU A 223 14.52 -12.72 -5.78
C LEU A 223 15.81 -12.55 -6.64
N SER A 224 16.85 -13.23 -6.22
CA SER A 224 18.16 -13.20 -6.88
C SER A 224 18.35 -14.37 -7.84
N ASP A 225 17.61 -15.47 -7.62
CA ASP A 225 17.71 -16.71 -8.39
C ASP A 225 16.38 -17.47 -8.45
N MET A 226 16.10 -18.04 -9.62
CA MET A 226 14.94 -18.91 -9.89
C MET A 226 15.33 -20.30 -10.37
N ALA A 227 16.61 -20.69 -10.35
CA ALA A 227 17.08 -21.94 -10.95
C ALA A 227 16.31 -23.17 -10.45
N ALA A 228 16.03 -23.23 -9.15
CA ALA A 228 15.26 -24.33 -8.55
C ALA A 228 13.82 -24.40 -9.11
N THR A 229 13.11 -23.29 -9.18
CA THR A 229 11.78 -23.21 -9.78
C THR A 229 11.81 -23.57 -11.26
N LEU A 230 12.79 -23.04 -12.00
CA LEU A 230 12.92 -23.30 -13.43
C LEU A 230 13.26 -24.76 -13.74
N THR A 231 14.00 -25.44 -12.88
CA THR A 231 14.22 -26.89 -12.97
C THR A 231 12.89 -27.67 -12.86
N LYS A 232 12.02 -27.30 -11.92
CA LYS A 232 10.69 -27.88 -11.80
C LYS A 232 9.83 -27.59 -13.04
N VAL A 233 9.91 -26.35 -13.58
CA VAL A 233 9.20 -25.95 -14.81
C VAL A 233 9.61 -26.83 -15.99
N LYS A 234 10.91 -27.09 -16.19
CA LYS A 234 11.40 -28.01 -17.23
C LYS A 234 10.85 -29.43 -17.06
N ALA A 235 10.80 -29.93 -15.83
CA ALA A 235 10.36 -31.28 -15.55
C ALA A 235 8.83 -31.46 -15.73
N LEU A 236 8.02 -30.51 -15.22
CA LEU A 236 6.56 -30.60 -15.17
C LEU A 236 5.87 -30.00 -16.40
N LYS A 237 6.58 -29.22 -17.19
CA LYS A 237 6.11 -28.60 -18.44
C LYS A 237 4.71 -27.97 -18.27
N PRO A 238 4.58 -26.93 -17.41
CA PRO A 238 3.32 -26.21 -17.28
C PRO A 238 2.98 -25.46 -18.57
N ASP A 239 1.68 -25.24 -18.81
CA ASP A 239 1.19 -24.42 -19.93
C ASP A 239 1.34 -22.92 -19.66
N LEU A 240 1.36 -22.52 -18.38
CA LEU A 240 1.52 -21.13 -17.94
C LEU A 240 2.47 -21.08 -16.74
N LEU A 241 3.44 -20.15 -16.78
CA LEU A 241 4.24 -19.73 -15.62
C LEU A 241 3.89 -18.30 -15.28
N VAL A 242 3.41 -18.06 -14.07
CA VAL A 242 3.21 -16.71 -13.50
C VAL A 242 4.26 -16.43 -12.44
N VAL A 243 4.84 -15.24 -12.53
CA VAL A 243 5.85 -14.77 -11.56
C VAL A 243 5.40 -13.41 -11.04
N SER A 244 5.43 -13.22 -9.72
CA SER A 244 5.18 -11.91 -9.12
C SER A 244 6.26 -11.55 -8.11
N GLY A 245 6.65 -10.29 -8.18
CA GLY A 245 7.65 -9.66 -7.33
C GLY A 245 7.79 -8.19 -7.72
N HIS A 246 8.90 -7.60 -7.33
CA HIS A 246 9.22 -6.22 -7.67
C HIS A 246 10.15 -6.16 -8.89
N SER A 247 10.34 -4.95 -9.46
CA SER A 247 11.03 -4.75 -10.75
C SER A 247 12.37 -5.49 -10.87
N LYS A 248 13.21 -5.49 -9.82
CA LYS A 248 14.49 -6.19 -9.82
C LYS A 248 14.34 -7.70 -9.94
N GLY A 249 13.41 -8.28 -9.18
CA GLY A 249 13.08 -9.71 -9.23
C GLY A 249 12.47 -10.11 -10.58
N ALA A 250 11.55 -9.29 -11.11
CA ALA A 250 10.96 -9.53 -12.43
C ALA A 250 11.99 -9.55 -13.56
N ALA A 251 12.96 -8.63 -13.52
CA ALA A 251 14.06 -8.60 -14.49
C ALA A 251 14.94 -9.86 -14.38
N THR A 252 15.25 -10.32 -13.16
CA THR A 252 15.99 -11.57 -12.93
C THR A 252 15.23 -12.77 -13.48
N ALA A 253 13.93 -12.86 -13.18
CA ALA A 253 13.07 -13.93 -13.70
C ALA A 253 13.06 -13.97 -15.23
N ALA A 254 12.82 -12.82 -15.88
CA ALA A 254 12.79 -12.74 -17.34
C ALA A 254 14.13 -13.17 -17.98
N ARG A 255 15.26 -12.75 -17.40
CA ARG A 255 16.59 -13.15 -17.87
C ARG A 255 16.80 -14.66 -17.74
N GLN A 256 16.56 -15.24 -16.57
CA GLN A 256 16.78 -16.67 -16.33
C GLN A 256 15.84 -17.55 -17.14
N ILE A 257 14.58 -17.15 -17.34
CA ILE A 257 13.64 -17.85 -18.23
C ILE A 257 14.18 -17.85 -19.66
N LYS A 258 14.74 -16.72 -20.15
CA LYS A 258 15.36 -16.67 -21.48
C LYS A 258 16.58 -17.59 -21.59
N GLU A 259 17.35 -17.75 -20.55
CA GLU A 259 18.54 -18.62 -20.50
C GLU A 259 18.19 -20.13 -20.45
N MET A 260 16.94 -20.48 -20.22
CA MET A 260 16.47 -21.87 -20.15
C MET A 260 16.42 -22.62 -21.50
N LYS A 261 16.75 -22.00 -22.59
CA LYS A 261 16.63 -22.54 -23.97
C LYS A 261 17.09 -23.95 -24.14
#